data_fdd729aeed0347f9a19050142eb7c62d
#
_entry.id   fdd729aeed0347f9a19050142eb7c62d
#
_cell.length_a   1.000
_cell.length_b   1.000
_cell.length_c   1.000
_cell.angle_alpha   90.00
_cell.angle_beta   90.00
_cell.angle_gamma   90.00
#
_symmetry.space_group_name_H-M   'P 1'
#
loop_
_entity.id
_entity.type
_entity.pdbx_description
1 polymer ?
#
loop_
_entity_poly.entity_id
_entity_poly.type
_entity_poly.pdbx_seq_one_letter_code
_entity_poly.pdbx_strand_id
1 'polypeptide(L)' 'MISAYLDRFEGKYAVLLLGDVMEKVNFPRSFLPADVSEGDYLTISMERDAAATEAAEAEALELLNK' A
#
# COMPACT_ATOMS: atom_id res chain seq x y z
N MET A 1 -7.17 -9.78 0.63
CA MET A 1 -7.81 -8.53 1.08
C MET A 1 -7.48 -8.29 2.54
N ILE A 2 -7.07 -7.09 2.88
CA ILE A 2 -6.69 -6.73 4.24
C ILE A 2 -7.66 -5.66 4.73
N SER A 3 -8.24 -5.87 5.91
CA SER A 3 -9.06 -4.85 6.55
C SER A 3 -8.13 -3.88 7.28
N ALA A 4 -8.37 -2.60 7.13
CA ALA A 4 -7.58 -1.55 7.78
C ALA A 4 -8.51 -0.55 8.45
N TYR A 5 -8.10 -0.09 9.61
CA TYR A 5 -8.80 0.97 10.33
C TYR A 5 -7.96 2.24 10.28
N LEU A 6 -8.57 3.33 9.81
CA LEU A 6 -7.89 4.62 9.77
C LEU A 6 -8.03 5.30 11.13
N ASP A 7 -6.98 5.22 11.94
CA ASP A 7 -6.99 5.76 13.30
C ASP A 7 -6.93 7.29 13.29
N ARG A 8 -5.94 7.84 12.61
CA ARG A 8 -5.78 9.29 12.53
C ARG A 8 -4.81 9.67 11.41
N PHE A 9 -4.84 10.95 11.05
CA PHE A 9 -3.83 11.55 10.20
C PHE A 9 -2.75 12.20 11.06
N GLU A 10 -1.49 12.02 10.65
CA GLU A 10 -0.34 12.69 11.27
C GLU A 10 0.52 13.30 10.17
N GLY A 11 0.36 14.60 9.93
CA GLY A 11 1.07 15.29 8.86
C GLY A 11 0.75 14.67 7.51
N LYS A 12 1.76 14.18 6.80
CA LYS A 12 1.59 13.56 5.49
C LYS A 12 1.34 12.05 5.56
N TYR A 13 1.20 11.50 6.76
CA TYR A 13 0.94 10.07 6.97
C TYR A 13 -0.43 9.85 7.56
N ALA A 14 -0.95 8.67 7.29
CA ALA A 14 -2.14 8.15 7.95
C ALA A 14 -1.74 6.96 8.80
N VAL A 15 -2.19 6.93 10.04
CA VAL A 15 -1.95 5.79 10.92
C VAL A 15 -3.04 4.77 10.68
N LEU A 16 -2.67 3.63 10.10
CA LEU A 16 -3.59 2.54 9.82
C LEU A 16 -3.31 1.38 10.78
N LEU A 17 -4.37 0.71 11.17
CA LEU A 17 -4.31 -0.52 11.97
C LEU A 17 -4.78 -1.66 11.09
N LEU A 18 -3.89 -2.60 10.80
CA LEU A 18 -4.11 -3.61 9.78
C LEU A 18 -4.52 -4.95 10.38
N GLY A 19 -5.52 -5.55 9.75
CA GLY A 19 -5.95 -6.91 10.07
C GLY A 19 -6.60 -7.04 11.42
N ASP A 20 -6.84 -8.28 11.83
CA ASP A 20 -7.46 -8.58 13.12
C ASP A 20 -6.56 -8.24 14.30
N VAL A 21 -5.25 -8.26 14.08
CA VAL A 21 -4.26 -7.95 15.10
C VAL A 21 -4.03 -6.45 15.26
N MET A 22 -4.64 -5.65 14.41
CA MET A 22 -4.56 -4.19 14.45
C MET A 22 -3.12 -3.69 14.42
N GLU A 23 -2.33 -4.23 13.50
CA GLU A 23 -0.93 -3.86 13.37
C GLU A 23 -0.80 -2.44 12.83
N LYS A 24 -0.07 -1.60 13.58
CA LYS A 24 0.09 -0.19 13.23
C LYS A 24 1.06 -0.01 12.07
N VAL A 25 0.66 0.81 11.10
CA VAL A 25 1.51 1.21 9.98
C VAL A 25 1.29 2.68 9.65
N ASN A 26 2.37 3.38 9.32
CA ASN A 26 2.30 4.75 8.83
C ASN A 26 2.24 4.70 7.32
N PHE A 27 1.10 5.03 6.76
CA PHE A 27 0.85 4.94 5.33
C PHE A 27 0.85 6.34 4.72
N PRO A 28 1.48 6.54 3.55
CA PRO A 28 1.46 7.86 2.91
C PRO A 28 0.03 8.30 2.60
N ARG A 29 -0.32 9.45 3.14
CA ARG A 29 -1.67 9.99 3.01
C ARG A 29 -2.10 10.21 1.55
N SER A 30 -1.14 10.52 0.69
CA SER A 30 -1.38 10.78 -0.73
C SER A 30 -1.90 9.57 -1.50
N PHE A 31 -1.72 8.36 -0.98
CA PHE A 31 -2.21 7.14 -1.63
C PHE A 31 -3.60 6.72 -1.18
N LEU A 32 -4.19 7.46 -0.25
CA LEU A 32 -5.54 7.14 0.22
C LEU A 32 -6.60 7.75 -0.67
N PRO A 33 -7.80 7.12 -0.74
CA PRO A 33 -8.93 7.75 -1.44
C PRO A 33 -9.29 9.09 -0.78
N ALA A 34 -9.82 10.01 -1.57
CA ALA A 34 -10.13 11.34 -1.08
C ALA A 34 -11.32 11.39 -0.11
N ASP A 35 -12.14 10.35 -0.12
CA ASP A 35 -13.37 10.29 0.64
C ASP A 35 -13.25 9.65 2.03
N VAL A 36 -12.03 9.31 2.46
CA VAL A 36 -11.83 8.67 3.76
C VAL A 36 -11.61 9.71 4.86
N SER A 37 -12.05 9.36 6.06
CA SER A 37 -11.93 10.18 7.25
C SER A 37 -11.41 9.34 8.41
N GLU A 38 -10.89 10.00 9.44
CA GLU A 38 -10.47 9.30 10.65
C GLU A 38 -11.64 8.52 11.24
N GLY A 39 -11.38 7.27 11.61
CA GLY A 39 -12.40 6.36 12.11
C GLY A 39 -13.03 5.47 11.05
N ASP A 40 -12.70 5.67 9.79
CA ASP A 40 -13.22 4.84 8.71
C ASP A 40 -12.45 3.52 8.59
N TYR A 41 -13.15 2.49 8.11
CA TYR A 41 -12.53 1.24 7.72
C TYR A 41 -12.22 1.25 6.23
N LEU A 42 -11.10 0.65 5.87
CA LEU A 42 -10.63 0.55 4.50
C LEU A 42 -10.37 -0.91 4.16
N THR A 43 -10.44 -1.25 2.88
CA THR A 43 -9.97 -2.54 2.40
C THR A 43 -8.76 -2.32 1.51
N ILE A 44 -7.71 -3.12 1.73
CA ILE A 44 -6.48 -3.07 0.95
C ILE A 44 -6.34 -4.39 0.21
N SER A 45 -6.22 -4.31 -1.10
CA SER A 45 -5.97 -5.47 -1.93
C SER A 45 -4.57 -5.40 -2.49
N MET A 46 -3.86 -6.51 -2.41
CA MET A 46 -2.51 -6.61 -2.97
C MET A 46 -2.44 -7.84 -3.83
N GLU A 47 -1.85 -7.69 -4.99
CA GLU A 47 -1.58 -8.80 -5.86
C GLU A 47 -0.25 -8.58 -6.57
N ARG A 48 0.39 -9.67 -6.94
CA ARG A 48 1.64 -9.58 -7.69
C ARG A 48 1.35 -9.08 -9.09
N ASP A 49 2.06 -8.05 -9.50
CA ASP A 49 1.98 -7.56 -10.87
C ASP A 49 2.99 -8.34 -11.70
N ALA A 50 2.54 -9.45 -12.28
CA ALA A 50 3.39 -10.33 -13.04
C ALA A 50 3.96 -9.65 -14.28
N ALA A 51 3.16 -8.86 -14.97
CA ALA A 51 3.61 -8.18 -16.18
C ALA A 51 4.72 -7.16 -15.89
N ALA A 52 4.54 -6.34 -14.85
CA ALA A 52 5.56 -5.37 -14.46
C ALA A 52 6.82 -6.05 -13.93
N THR A 53 6.66 -7.13 -13.16
CA THR A 53 7.78 -7.89 -12.62
C THR A 53 8.61 -8.51 -13.74
N GLU A 54 7.95 -9.13 -14.72
CA GLU A 54 8.62 -9.73 -15.87
C GLU A 54 9.31 -8.69 -16.75
N ALA A 55 8.69 -7.53 -16.93
CA ALA A 55 9.29 -6.43 -17.67
C ALA A 55 10.56 -5.92 -16.99
N ALA A 56 10.54 -5.78 -15.67
CA ALA A 56 11.69 -5.34 -14.89
C ALA A 56 12.83 -6.37 -14.94
N GLU A 57 12.50 -7.66 -14.85
CA GLU A 57 13.48 -8.74 -14.97
C GLU A 57 14.13 -8.77 -16.34
N ALA A 58 13.33 -8.59 -17.40
CA ALA A 58 13.84 -8.55 -18.77
C ALA A 58 14.77 -7.37 -18.98
N GLU A 59 14.44 -6.20 -18.44
CA GLU A 59 15.28 -5.00 -18.49
C GLU A 59 16.60 -5.21 -17.78
N ALA A 60 16.58 -5.82 -16.59
CA ALA A 60 17.78 -6.13 -15.84
C ALA A 60 18.70 -7.10 -16.59
N LEU A 61 18.13 -8.14 -17.20
CA LEU A 61 18.89 -9.09 -18.01
C LEU A 61 19.50 -8.44 -19.24
N GLU A 62 18.77 -7.54 -19.87
CA GLU A 62 19.26 -6.80 -21.04
C GLU A 62 20.47 -5.94 -20.67
N LEU A 63 20.41 -5.27 -19.51
CA LEU A 63 21.54 -4.46 -19.02
C LEU A 63 22.76 -5.30 -18.70
N LEU A 64 22.57 -6.51 -18.17
CA LEU A 64 23.66 -7.41 -17.84
C LEU A 64 24.35 -8.01 -19.09
N ASN A 65 23.63 -8.07 -20.18
CA ASN A 65 24.14 -8.66 -21.43
C ASN A 65 24.79 -7.65 -22.39
N LYS A 66 24.91 -6.42 -21.98
CA LYS A 66 25.56 -5.37 -22.79
C LYS A 66 27.03 -5.24 -22.52
#